data_a083ca8b05dfb4235b67c3cd513f2b8c
#
_entry.id   a083ca8b05dfb4235b67c3cd513f2b8c
#
_cell.length_a   1.000
_cell.length_b   1.000
_cell.length_c   1.000
_cell.angle_alpha   90.00
_cell.angle_beta   90.00
_cell.angle_gamma   90.00
#
_symmetry.space_group_name_H-M   'P 1'
#
loop_
_entity.id
_entity.type
_entity.pdbx_description
1 polymer ?
#
loop_
_entity_poly.entity_id
_entity_poly.type
_entity_poly.pdbx_seq_one_letter_code
_entity_poly.pdbx_strand_id
1 'polypeptide(L)'
;MSDNSLRAGTPGKFGAWIRYGGDPISEEQLAFAAQNYAVAILQPWELDAARYLKEQSPNMVVLAYNCLSSSRAYEPGPIYSSGVSYKYAQDLLNTTGKDLFARRLDGSLIEWSGYWQHYQMAVWSADYRWQWVHSVVEELRNSPFDGVMADNDVENDYYGLNLPIQGVESITTIRQHLDFLISFAGIELNKIGKILVPNIAESRLRWGKWDSHSAYGGGFEEVW
;
A
#
# COMPACT_ATOMS: atom_id res chain seq x y z
N MET A 1 5.10 -22.76 -12.75
CA MET A 1 4.73 -22.01 -11.53
C MET A 1 6.03 -21.47 -10.98
N SER A 2 6.29 -20.15 -11.11
CA SER A 2 7.44 -19.52 -10.45
C SER A 2 7.13 -19.49 -8.97
N ASP A 3 8.02 -20.04 -8.16
CA ASP A 3 7.97 -19.94 -6.70
C ASP A 3 8.19 -18.46 -6.32
N ASN A 4 7.11 -17.73 -6.15
CA ASN A 4 7.10 -16.31 -5.73
C ASN A 4 7.10 -16.18 -4.18
N SER A 5 7.42 -17.24 -3.44
CA SER A 5 7.60 -17.13 -2.00
C SER A 5 8.79 -16.22 -1.70
N LEU A 6 8.65 -15.35 -0.72
CA LEU A 6 9.78 -14.63 -0.11
C LEU A 6 10.80 -15.70 0.31
N ARG A 7 11.91 -15.78 -0.42
CA ARG A 7 12.99 -16.68 -0.01
C ARG A 7 13.45 -16.26 1.37
N ALA A 8 13.54 -17.23 2.28
CA ALA A 8 14.07 -17.01 3.61
C ALA A 8 15.31 -16.11 3.54
N GLY A 9 15.30 -15.05 4.33
CA GLY A 9 16.24 -13.94 4.22
C GLY A 9 17.70 -14.36 4.11
N THR A 10 18.52 -13.48 3.61
CA THR A 10 19.97 -13.67 3.53
C THR A 10 20.49 -14.07 4.91
N PRO A 11 21.24 -15.17 5.04
CA PRO A 11 21.79 -15.58 6.33
C PRO A 11 22.52 -14.43 7.03
N GLY A 12 22.19 -14.18 8.29
CA GLY A 12 22.80 -13.12 9.11
C GLY A 12 22.14 -11.74 9.01
N LYS A 13 21.09 -11.56 8.19
CA LYS A 13 20.31 -10.32 8.12
C LYS A 13 18.94 -10.51 8.72
N PHE A 14 18.46 -9.51 9.48
CA PHE A 14 17.20 -9.57 10.19
C PHE A 14 16.40 -8.28 10.02
N GLY A 15 15.06 -8.41 10.15
CA GLY A 15 14.16 -7.27 10.22
C GLY A 15 13.98 -6.52 8.91
N ALA A 16 13.18 -5.46 9.03
CA ALA A 16 12.85 -4.56 7.94
C ALA A 16 13.30 -3.14 8.26
N TRP A 17 13.84 -2.46 7.26
CA TRP A 17 14.09 -1.03 7.29
C TRP A 17 12.90 -0.33 6.64
N ILE A 18 12.17 0.48 7.41
CA ILE A 18 10.95 1.14 6.97
C ILE A 18 11.17 2.64 6.88
N ARG A 19 10.85 3.20 5.73
CA ARG A 19 10.91 4.63 5.43
C ARG A 19 9.50 5.21 5.32
N TYR A 20 9.12 6.05 6.29
CA TYR A 20 7.85 6.79 6.24
C TYR A 20 7.95 8.16 5.54
N GLY A 21 9.02 8.40 4.79
CA GLY A 21 9.36 9.68 4.19
C GLY A 21 10.44 10.42 5.00
N GLY A 22 10.54 11.72 4.84
CA GLY A 22 11.52 12.56 5.52
C GLY A 22 12.69 13.00 4.63
N ASP A 23 13.83 13.32 5.25
CA ASP A 23 15.03 13.81 4.56
C ASP A 23 15.57 12.79 3.55
N PRO A 24 16.32 13.24 2.53
CA PRO A 24 17.01 12.34 1.61
C PRO A 24 17.86 11.30 2.35
N ILE A 25 17.87 10.09 1.82
CA ILE A 25 18.62 8.98 2.43
C ILE A 25 20.12 9.23 2.19
N SER A 26 20.93 9.18 3.27
CA SER A 26 22.40 9.29 3.11
C SER A 26 23.02 8.00 2.59
N GLU A 27 24.24 8.11 2.03
CA GLU A 27 25.02 6.96 1.56
C GLU A 27 25.33 5.99 2.70
N GLU A 28 25.61 6.51 3.91
CA GLU A 28 25.86 5.68 5.10
C GLU A 28 24.62 4.90 5.52
N GLN A 29 23.44 5.52 5.45
CA GLN A 29 22.17 4.84 5.74
C GLN A 29 21.90 3.72 4.74
N LEU A 30 22.13 3.96 3.45
CA LEU A 30 21.99 2.96 2.39
C LEU A 30 22.96 1.79 2.58
N ALA A 31 24.24 2.08 2.83
CA ALA A 31 25.25 1.07 3.06
C ALA A 31 24.93 0.22 4.31
N PHE A 32 24.52 0.87 5.40
CA PHE A 32 24.10 0.19 6.61
C PHE A 32 22.87 -0.71 6.36
N ALA A 33 21.86 -0.20 5.66
CA ALA A 33 20.67 -0.97 5.35
C ALA A 33 20.99 -2.20 4.49
N ALA A 34 21.81 -2.03 3.44
CA ALA A 34 22.22 -3.12 2.58
C ALA A 34 22.99 -4.23 3.31
N GLN A 35 23.72 -3.88 4.38
CA GLN A 35 24.49 -4.84 5.16
C GLN A 35 23.66 -5.57 6.22
N ASN A 36 22.64 -4.92 6.80
CA ASN A 36 22.03 -5.39 8.05
C ASN A 36 20.59 -5.87 7.90
N TYR A 37 19.81 -5.35 6.94
CA TYR A 37 18.38 -5.68 6.82
C TYR A 37 18.10 -6.69 5.71
N ALA A 38 17.11 -7.55 5.95
CA ALA A 38 16.60 -8.51 4.97
C ALA A 38 15.55 -7.88 4.04
N VAL A 39 14.83 -6.87 4.53
CA VAL A 39 13.75 -6.17 3.82
C VAL A 39 13.96 -4.68 3.92
N ALA A 40 13.64 -3.93 2.87
CA ALA A 40 13.45 -2.48 2.91
C ALA A 40 12.07 -2.11 2.38
N ILE A 41 11.40 -1.19 3.06
CA ILE A 41 10.16 -0.55 2.62
C ILE A 41 10.48 0.91 2.40
N LEU A 42 10.43 1.35 1.15
CA LEU A 42 10.80 2.68 0.71
C LEU A 42 9.59 3.42 0.16
N GLN A 43 9.67 4.74 0.09
CA GLN A 43 8.67 5.50 -0.66
C GLN A 43 8.80 5.19 -2.16
N PRO A 44 7.70 5.19 -2.94
CA PRO A 44 7.72 4.77 -4.34
C PRO A 44 8.60 5.66 -5.24
N TRP A 45 8.89 6.89 -4.83
CA TRP A 45 9.82 7.80 -5.53
C TRP A 45 11.29 7.58 -5.21
N GLU A 46 11.64 6.76 -4.21
CA GLU A 46 13.03 6.47 -3.80
C GLU A 46 13.68 5.40 -4.70
N LEU A 47 13.53 5.55 -6.02
CA LEU A 47 13.97 4.56 -7.03
C LEU A 47 15.48 4.32 -7.03
N ASP A 48 16.28 5.37 -6.82
CA ASP A 48 17.75 5.24 -6.80
C ASP A 48 18.23 4.48 -5.56
N ALA A 49 17.58 4.72 -4.41
CA ALA A 49 17.82 3.95 -3.21
C ALA A 49 17.49 2.47 -3.39
N ALA A 50 16.34 2.18 -4.04
CA ALA A 50 15.96 0.80 -4.35
C ALA A 50 16.97 0.11 -5.27
N ARG A 51 17.45 0.78 -6.33
CA ARG A 51 18.50 0.25 -7.21
C ARG A 51 19.78 -0.04 -6.44
N TYR A 52 20.26 0.92 -5.65
CA TYR A 52 21.45 0.73 -4.82
C TYR A 52 21.32 -0.50 -3.91
N LEU A 53 20.20 -0.62 -3.18
CA LEU A 53 19.99 -1.76 -2.28
C LEU A 53 19.97 -3.10 -3.04
N LYS A 54 19.35 -3.16 -4.21
CA LYS A 54 19.35 -4.38 -5.05
C LYS A 54 20.72 -4.71 -5.61
N GLU A 55 21.55 -3.72 -5.95
CA GLU A 55 22.94 -3.92 -6.42
C GLU A 55 23.82 -4.42 -5.30
N GLN A 56 23.78 -3.80 -4.11
CA GLN A 56 24.62 -4.16 -2.97
C GLN A 56 24.16 -5.43 -2.23
N SER A 57 22.86 -5.73 -2.27
CA SER A 57 22.25 -6.87 -1.59
C SER A 57 21.16 -7.51 -2.47
N PRO A 58 21.51 -8.28 -3.50
CA PRO A 58 20.56 -8.83 -4.48
C PRO A 58 19.42 -9.68 -3.89
N ASN A 59 19.68 -10.29 -2.74
CA ASN A 59 18.68 -11.11 -2.02
C ASN A 59 17.79 -10.30 -1.07
N MET A 60 18.05 -9.02 -0.87
CA MET A 60 17.20 -8.15 -0.08
C MET A 60 15.87 -7.93 -0.81
N VAL A 61 14.76 -8.04 -0.08
CA VAL A 61 13.44 -7.69 -0.60
C VAL A 61 13.23 -6.18 -0.43
N VAL A 62 12.98 -5.49 -1.54
CA VAL A 62 12.77 -4.03 -1.54
C VAL A 62 11.35 -3.75 -2.03
N LEU A 63 10.52 -3.20 -1.16
CA LEU A 63 9.10 -2.93 -1.40
C LEU A 63 8.83 -1.43 -1.52
N ALA A 64 7.97 -1.05 -2.46
CA ALA A 64 7.40 0.30 -2.52
C ALA A 64 6.23 0.40 -1.53
N TYR A 65 6.15 1.49 -0.79
CA TYR A 65 5.00 1.78 0.07
C TYR A 65 3.83 2.31 -0.75
N ASN A 66 2.63 1.75 -0.58
CA ASN A 66 1.40 2.31 -1.15
C ASN A 66 0.21 2.12 -0.20
N CYS A 67 -0.53 3.20 0.05
CA CYS A 67 -1.72 3.13 0.88
C CYS A 67 -2.92 2.54 0.11
N LEU A 68 -3.62 1.57 0.72
CA LEU A 68 -4.82 0.94 0.15
C LEU A 68 -6.06 1.82 0.23
N SER A 69 -6.18 2.61 1.29
CA SER A 69 -7.47 3.17 1.71
C SER A 69 -7.52 4.69 1.72
N SER A 70 -6.40 5.39 1.57
CA SER A 70 -6.40 6.85 1.54
C SER A 70 -5.58 7.42 0.38
N SER A 71 -5.88 8.67 0.05
CA SER A 71 -5.02 9.52 -0.78
C SER A 71 -4.59 10.76 -0.02
N ARG A 72 -3.41 11.29 -0.37
CA ARG A 72 -2.77 12.39 0.34
C ARG A 72 -2.73 13.64 -0.53
N ALA A 73 -3.44 14.70 -0.11
CA ALA A 73 -3.56 15.93 -0.90
C ALA A 73 -2.28 16.77 -0.91
N TYR A 74 -1.36 16.55 0.03
CA TYR A 74 -0.09 17.28 0.14
C TYR A 74 1.04 16.72 -0.75
N GLU A 75 0.86 15.53 -1.35
CA GLU A 75 1.90 14.93 -2.18
C GLU A 75 2.05 15.66 -3.51
N PRO A 76 3.26 16.16 -3.85
CA PRO A 76 3.45 16.99 -5.06
C PRO A 76 3.47 16.16 -6.35
N GLY A 77 3.70 14.82 -6.25
CA GLY A 77 3.91 13.96 -7.40
C GLY A 77 5.25 14.20 -8.14
N PRO A 78 5.46 13.58 -9.28
CA PRO A 78 4.52 12.77 -10.06
C PRO A 78 4.32 11.32 -9.57
N ILE A 79 5.15 10.82 -8.65
CA ILE A 79 5.00 9.50 -8.03
C ILE A 79 4.39 9.71 -6.64
N TYR A 80 3.42 8.87 -6.28
CA TYR A 80 2.61 9.04 -5.08
C TYR A 80 2.63 7.78 -4.21
N SER A 81 2.55 7.96 -2.90
CA SER A 81 2.44 6.85 -1.95
C SER A 81 1.00 6.33 -1.76
N SER A 82 0.07 6.88 -2.52
CA SER A 82 -1.31 6.41 -2.61
C SER A 82 -1.48 5.76 -3.98
N GLY A 83 -1.94 4.53 -4.08
CA GLY A 83 -2.14 3.89 -5.39
C GLY A 83 -3.09 4.66 -6.32
N VAL A 84 -3.97 5.52 -5.74
CA VAL A 84 -4.73 6.55 -6.46
C VAL A 84 -4.40 7.89 -5.85
N SER A 85 -3.74 8.79 -6.61
CA SER A 85 -3.40 10.10 -6.09
C SER A 85 -4.63 10.99 -5.90
N TYR A 86 -4.56 11.90 -4.92
CA TYR A 86 -5.61 12.89 -4.69
C TYR A 86 -5.90 13.73 -5.94
N LYS A 87 -4.84 14.19 -6.60
CA LYS A 87 -4.97 14.98 -7.83
C LYS A 87 -5.72 14.21 -8.92
N TYR A 88 -5.35 12.97 -9.18
CA TYR A 88 -6.02 12.15 -10.19
C TYR A 88 -7.51 11.97 -9.86
N ALA A 89 -7.84 11.64 -8.61
CA ALA A 89 -9.23 11.46 -8.18
C ALA A 89 -10.05 12.74 -8.34
N GLN A 90 -9.49 13.91 -8.02
CA GLN A 90 -10.12 15.21 -8.24
C GLN A 90 -10.32 15.53 -9.72
N ASP A 91 -9.31 15.30 -10.55
CA ASP A 91 -9.39 15.55 -11.99
C ASP A 91 -10.46 14.63 -12.64
N LEU A 92 -10.50 13.37 -12.24
CA LEU A 92 -11.51 12.42 -12.72
C LEU A 92 -12.93 12.83 -12.33
N LEU A 93 -13.12 13.24 -11.08
CA LEU A 93 -14.41 13.74 -10.60
C LEU A 93 -14.86 14.96 -11.41
N ASN A 94 -13.97 15.94 -11.60
CA ASN A 94 -14.28 17.19 -12.31
C ASN A 94 -14.57 16.98 -13.80
N THR A 95 -13.93 16.00 -14.44
CA THR A 95 -14.05 15.79 -15.88
C THR A 95 -15.12 14.78 -16.27
N THR A 96 -15.37 13.78 -15.43
CA THR A 96 -16.27 12.65 -15.77
C THR A 96 -17.43 12.48 -14.82
N GLY A 97 -17.42 13.14 -13.66
CA GLY A 97 -18.37 12.92 -12.57
C GLY A 97 -18.13 11.63 -11.77
N LYS A 98 -17.10 10.85 -12.09
CA LYS A 98 -16.76 9.64 -11.31
C LYS A 98 -16.05 10.02 -10.02
N ASP A 99 -16.63 9.67 -8.89
CA ASP A 99 -16.09 9.94 -7.57
C ASP A 99 -15.40 8.69 -7.00
N LEU A 100 -14.11 8.81 -6.72
CA LEU A 100 -13.31 7.77 -6.09
C LEU A 100 -13.12 8.01 -4.58
N PHE A 101 -13.57 9.17 -4.07
CA PHE A 101 -13.50 9.48 -2.65
C PHE A 101 -14.65 8.85 -1.88
N ALA A 102 -14.40 8.49 -0.63
CA ALA A 102 -15.43 8.24 0.34
C ALA A 102 -16.09 9.55 0.78
N ARG A 103 -17.42 9.54 0.96
CA ARG A 103 -18.14 10.72 1.39
C ARG A 103 -19.06 10.43 2.56
N ARG A 104 -19.18 11.41 3.46
CA ARG A 104 -20.20 11.40 4.49
C ARG A 104 -21.59 11.53 3.86
N LEU A 105 -22.63 11.28 4.63
CA LEU A 105 -24.03 11.39 4.15
C LEU A 105 -24.39 12.81 3.65
N ASP A 106 -23.73 13.84 4.18
CA ASP A 106 -23.87 15.23 3.74
C ASP A 106 -23.07 15.59 2.48
N GLY A 107 -22.32 14.63 1.92
CA GLY A 107 -21.49 14.81 0.72
C GLY A 107 -20.09 15.33 0.97
N SER A 108 -19.71 15.64 2.21
CA SER A 108 -18.34 16.07 2.53
C SER A 108 -17.32 14.94 2.40
N LEU A 109 -16.07 15.29 2.09
CA LEU A 109 -14.94 14.35 2.10
C LEU A 109 -14.65 13.89 3.55
N ILE A 110 -14.10 12.69 3.67
CA ILE A 110 -13.70 12.12 4.95
C ILE A 110 -12.18 12.24 5.08
N GLU A 111 -11.73 13.21 5.84
CA GLU A 111 -10.34 13.31 6.25
C GLU A 111 -10.10 12.41 7.47
N TRP A 112 -8.98 11.68 7.47
CA TRP A 112 -8.64 10.78 8.56
C TRP A 112 -8.32 11.52 9.85
N SER A 113 -8.91 11.10 10.93
CA SER A 113 -8.64 11.67 12.26
C SER A 113 -7.16 11.49 12.63
N GLY A 114 -6.49 12.60 12.95
CA GLY A 114 -5.07 12.61 13.28
C GLY A 114 -4.09 12.61 12.09
N TYR A 115 -4.58 12.54 10.88
CA TYR A 115 -3.77 12.49 9.66
C TYR A 115 -4.17 13.60 8.68
N TRP A 116 -3.55 14.75 8.84
CA TRP A 116 -3.83 15.93 8.02
C TRP A 116 -3.71 15.65 6.51
N GLN A 117 -4.73 16.06 5.77
CA GLN A 117 -4.85 15.87 4.32
C GLN A 117 -4.78 14.41 3.82
N HIS A 118 -5.07 13.44 4.68
CA HIS A 118 -5.34 12.06 4.26
C HIS A 118 -6.85 11.89 4.08
N TYR A 119 -7.26 11.64 2.85
CA TYR A 119 -8.69 11.47 2.52
C TYR A 119 -9.01 10.01 2.25
N GLN A 120 -10.04 9.51 2.94
CA GLN A 120 -10.54 8.16 2.73
C GLN A 120 -10.99 7.98 1.29
N MET A 121 -10.56 6.88 0.68
CA MET A 121 -11.00 6.46 -0.65
C MET A 121 -12.12 5.44 -0.56
N ALA A 122 -12.96 5.38 -1.60
CA ALA A 122 -14.10 4.48 -1.67
C ALA A 122 -13.65 3.06 -2.07
N VAL A 123 -12.98 2.32 -1.16
CA VAL A 123 -12.48 0.96 -1.42
C VAL A 123 -13.58 -0.02 -1.86
N TRP A 124 -14.84 0.26 -1.55
CA TRP A 124 -16.02 -0.48 -2.01
C TRP A 124 -16.40 -0.19 -3.47
N SER A 125 -15.85 0.88 -4.08
CA SER A 125 -16.06 1.18 -5.50
C SER A 125 -15.22 0.25 -6.37
N ALA A 126 -15.84 -0.36 -7.39
CA ALA A 126 -15.12 -1.13 -8.38
C ALA A 126 -14.16 -0.26 -9.21
N ASP A 127 -14.55 0.97 -9.53
CA ASP A 127 -13.72 1.93 -10.25
C ASP A 127 -12.46 2.28 -9.44
N TYR A 128 -12.60 2.50 -8.11
CA TYR A 128 -11.44 2.74 -7.25
C TYR A 128 -10.48 1.55 -7.23
N ARG A 129 -10.99 0.33 -6.97
CA ARG A 129 -10.15 -0.86 -6.91
C ARG A 129 -9.43 -1.12 -8.23
N TRP A 130 -10.12 -0.96 -9.36
CA TRP A 130 -9.51 -1.09 -10.67
C TRP A 130 -8.39 -0.07 -10.87
N GLN A 131 -8.66 1.20 -10.55
CA GLN A 131 -7.67 2.28 -10.70
C GLN A 131 -6.45 2.07 -9.81
N TRP A 132 -6.66 1.69 -8.54
CA TRP A 132 -5.57 1.41 -7.60
C TRP A 132 -4.65 0.32 -8.15
N VAL A 133 -5.22 -0.81 -8.53
CA VAL A 133 -4.45 -1.95 -9.04
C VAL A 133 -3.72 -1.60 -10.34
N HIS A 134 -4.40 -0.93 -11.27
CA HIS A 134 -3.79 -0.53 -12.54
C HIS A 134 -2.61 0.43 -12.32
N SER A 135 -2.78 1.45 -11.50
CA SER A 135 -1.73 2.42 -11.20
C SER A 135 -0.50 1.77 -10.59
N VAL A 136 -0.70 0.95 -9.54
CA VAL A 136 0.41 0.29 -8.83
C VAL A 136 1.12 -0.74 -9.71
N VAL A 137 0.39 -1.51 -10.50
CA VAL A 137 0.97 -2.47 -11.46
C VAL A 137 1.83 -1.77 -12.50
N GLU A 138 1.36 -0.66 -13.09
CA GLU A 138 2.13 0.09 -14.08
C GLU A 138 3.37 0.75 -13.47
N GLU A 139 3.26 1.31 -12.27
CA GLU A 139 4.38 1.90 -11.53
C GLU A 139 5.48 0.85 -11.25
N LEU A 140 5.08 -0.34 -10.83
CA LEU A 140 6.03 -1.38 -10.43
C LEU A 140 6.59 -2.19 -11.61
N ARG A 141 5.96 -2.19 -12.77
CA ARG A 141 6.31 -3.06 -13.91
C ARG A 141 7.79 -3.04 -14.28
N ASN A 142 8.40 -1.88 -14.37
CA ASN A 142 9.80 -1.69 -14.73
C ASN A 142 10.62 -1.05 -13.61
N SER A 143 10.11 -1.07 -12.38
CA SER A 143 10.78 -0.50 -11.22
C SER A 143 11.80 -1.47 -10.61
N PRO A 144 12.75 -0.97 -9.81
CA PRO A 144 13.70 -1.80 -9.06
C PRO A 144 13.06 -2.53 -7.87
N PHE A 145 11.83 -2.20 -7.50
CA PHE A 145 11.13 -2.82 -6.38
C PHE A 145 10.74 -4.27 -6.68
N ASP A 146 10.82 -5.14 -5.69
CA ASP A 146 10.35 -6.52 -5.77
C ASP A 146 8.82 -6.63 -5.67
N GLY A 147 8.17 -5.61 -5.12
CA GLY A 147 6.72 -5.56 -4.93
C GLY A 147 6.28 -4.33 -4.17
N VAL A 148 5.10 -4.41 -3.58
CA VAL A 148 4.48 -3.33 -2.80
C VAL A 148 4.18 -3.78 -1.37
N MET A 149 4.52 -2.92 -0.41
CA MET A 149 3.92 -2.96 0.92
C MET A 149 2.64 -2.12 0.88
N ALA A 150 1.50 -2.78 0.95
CA ALA A 150 0.19 -2.16 0.85
C ALA A 150 -0.33 -1.84 2.26
N ASP A 151 -0.25 -0.59 2.64
CA ASP A 151 -0.58 -0.13 3.98
C ASP A 151 -2.09 0.10 4.16
N ASN A 152 -2.54 -0.01 5.41
CA ASN A 152 -3.93 0.23 5.83
C ASN A 152 -4.95 -0.78 5.27
N ASP A 153 -4.59 -2.06 5.34
CA ASP A 153 -5.53 -3.18 5.27
C ASP A 153 -6.28 -3.30 6.62
N VAL A 154 -7.19 -2.34 6.85
CA VAL A 154 -7.76 -2.03 8.16
C VAL A 154 -9.10 -2.69 8.35
N GLU A 155 -9.24 -3.51 9.39
CA GLU A 155 -10.42 -4.27 9.71
C GLU A 155 -11.44 -3.54 10.62
N ASN A 156 -11.08 -2.35 11.16
CA ASN A 156 -11.92 -1.53 12.03
C ASN A 156 -11.91 -0.05 11.64
N ASP A 157 -12.77 0.75 12.30
CA ASP A 157 -12.81 2.20 12.11
C ASP A 157 -11.73 2.92 12.95
N TYR A 158 -10.47 2.81 12.51
CA TYR A 158 -9.35 3.48 13.16
C TYR A 158 -9.26 4.98 12.88
N TYR A 159 -9.83 5.42 11.76
CA TYR A 159 -9.58 6.77 11.24
C TYR A 159 -10.79 7.70 11.31
N GLY A 160 -11.85 7.29 12.02
CA GLY A 160 -13.03 8.11 12.24
C GLY A 160 -13.95 8.22 11.03
N LEU A 161 -14.21 7.11 10.35
CA LEU A 161 -15.21 7.05 9.29
C LEU A 161 -16.60 7.41 9.81
N ASN A 162 -16.92 6.99 11.05
CA ASN A 162 -18.19 7.23 11.72
C ASN A 162 -19.37 6.76 10.85
N LEU A 163 -19.45 5.46 10.61
CA LEU A 163 -20.49 4.83 9.82
C LEU A 163 -21.91 5.10 10.38
N PRO A 164 -22.97 5.22 9.53
CA PRO A 164 -22.95 4.99 8.09
C PRO A 164 -22.42 6.20 7.29
N ILE A 165 -21.90 5.91 6.11
CA ILE A 165 -21.46 6.89 5.11
C ILE A 165 -22.08 6.56 3.75
N GLN A 166 -21.87 7.38 2.72
CA GLN A 166 -22.45 7.10 1.41
C GLN A 166 -22.00 5.74 0.87
N GLY A 167 -22.97 4.86 0.61
CA GLY A 167 -22.73 3.52 0.06
C GLY A 167 -22.21 2.48 1.06
N VAL A 168 -22.04 2.82 2.34
CA VAL A 168 -21.53 1.90 3.36
C VAL A 168 -22.28 2.06 4.69
N GLU A 169 -22.98 1.00 5.07
CA GLU A 169 -23.75 0.93 6.32
C GLU A 169 -22.92 0.38 7.49
N SER A 170 -21.92 -0.48 7.19
CA SER A 170 -21.16 -1.17 8.21
C SER A 170 -19.70 -1.44 7.81
N ILE A 171 -18.85 -1.65 8.79
CA ILE A 171 -17.45 -2.02 8.58
C ILE A 171 -17.29 -3.34 7.81
N THR A 172 -18.27 -4.24 7.91
CA THR A 172 -18.26 -5.52 7.16
C THR A 172 -18.20 -5.30 5.66
N THR A 173 -18.87 -4.26 5.14
CA THR A 173 -18.80 -3.89 3.73
C THR A 173 -17.38 -3.50 3.32
N ILE A 174 -16.69 -2.70 4.14
CA ILE A 174 -15.31 -2.28 3.88
C ILE A 174 -14.39 -3.49 3.87
N ARG A 175 -14.49 -4.37 4.89
CA ARG A 175 -13.69 -5.61 4.98
C ARG A 175 -13.82 -6.49 3.74
N GLN A 176 -15.05 -6.74 3.28
CA GLN A 176 -15.29 -7.53 2.07
C GLN A 176 -14.64 -6.92 0.83
N HIS A 177 -14.66 -5.61 0.72
CA HIS A 177 -14.07 -4.93 -0.44
C HIS A 177 -12.55 -4.81 -0.36
N LEU A 178 -11.96 -4.77 0.83
CA LEU A 178 -10.51 -4.95 1.01
C LEU A 178 -10.07 -6.37 0.61
N ASP A 179 -10.82 -7.42 0.98
CA ASP A 179 -10.57 -8.79 0.50
C ASP A 179 -10.50 -8.84 -1.05
N PHE A 180 -11.43 -8.17 -1.73
CA PHE A 180 -11.43 -8.09 -3.20
C PHE A 180 -10.23 -7.29 -3.73
N LEU A 181 -9.90 -6.15 -3.13
CA LEU A 181 -8.77 -5.33 -3.54
C LEU A 181 -7.45 -6.08 -3.40
N ILE A 182 -7.20 -6.70 -2.25
CA ILE A 182 -6.00 -7.49 -1.98
C ILE A 182 -5.86 -8.64 -2.96
N SER A 183 -6.96 -9.40 -3.18
CA SER A 183 -6.93 -10.54 -4.11
C SER A 183 -6.67 -10.08 -5.54
N PHE A 184 -7.31 -9.01 -5.99
CA PHE A 184 -7.12 -8.46 -7.32
C PHE A 184 -5.72 -7.91 -7.51
N ALA A 185 -5.22 -7.12 -6.57
CA ALA A 185 -3.86 -6.57 -6.59
C ALA A 185 -2.80 -7.68 -6.61
N GLY A 186 -2.94 -8.67 -5.74
CA GLY A 186 -2.00 -9.78 -5.63
C GLY A 186 -1.91 -10.60 -6.92
N ILE A 187 -3.05 -10.90 -7.54
CA ILE A 187 -3.10 -11.62 -8.82
C ILE A 187 -2.42 -10.81 -9.93
N GLU A 188 -2.72 -9.52 -10.07
CA GLU A 188 -2.17 -8.69 -11.15
C GLU A 188 -0.67 -8.41 -10.96
N LEU A 189 -0.22 -8.17 -9.72
CA LEU A 189 1.20 -8.02 -9.42
C LEU A 189 1.99 -9.30 -9.70
N ASN A 190 1.47 -10.47 -9.32
CA ASN A 190 2.13 -11.75 -9.59
C ASN A 190 2.29 -12.03 -11.09
N LYS A 191 1.38 -11.55 -11.95
CA LYS A 191 1.52 -11.67 -13.42
C LYS A 191 2.75 -10.95 -13.97
N ILE A 192 3.21 -9.91 -13.29
CA ILE A 192 4.41 -9.13 -13.67
C ILE A 192 5.64 -9.49 -12.83
N GLY A 193 5.57 -10.59 -12.04
CA GLY A 193 6.67 -11.05 -11.18
C GLY A 193 6.91 -10.22 -9.93
N LYS A 194 5.91 -9.44 -9.49
CA LYS A 194 5.95 -8.62 -8.28
C LYS A 194 5.09 -9.24 -7.17
N ILE A 195 5.43 -8.94 -5.92
CA ILE A 195 4.72 -9.44 -4.73
C ILE A 195 3.86 -8.35 -4.09
N LEU A 196 2.82 -8.78 -3.38
CA LEU A 196 2.00 -7.94 -2.51
C LEU A 196 2.23 -8.34 -1.06
N VAL A 197 2.56 -7.37 -0.21
CA VAL A 197 2.75 -7.53 1.24
C VAL A 197 1.86 -6.52 1.95
N PRO A 198 0.61 -6.86 2.28
CA PRO A 198 -0.28 -5.96 3.01
C PRO A 198 0.17 -5.75 4.46
N ASN A 199 -0.05 -4.55 4.99
CA ASN A 199 -0.02 -4.29 6.43
C ASN A 199 -1.38 -4.67 7.01
N ILE A 200 -1.48 -5.92 7.48
CA ILE A 200 -2.72 -6.57 7.89
C ILE A 200 -2.99 -6.24 9.35
N ALA A 201 -3.83 -5.24 9.58
CA ALA A 201 -4.23 -4.88 10.93
C ALA A 201 -5.06 -6.00 11.59
N GLU A 202 -4.82 -6.22 12.87
CA GLU A 202 -5.60 -7.16 13.69
C GLU A 202 -5.64 -8.61 13.15
N SER A 203 -4.60 -9.02 12.42
CA SER A 203 -4.50 -10.35 11.80
C SER A 203 -4.69 -11.51 12.80
N ARG A 204 -4.38 -11.27 14.08
CA ARG A 204 -4.51 -12.24 15.18
C ARG A 204 -5.92 -12.37 15.74
N LEU A 205 -6.84 -11.49 15.39
CA LEU A 205 -8.20 -11.52 15.89
C LEU A 205 -9.04 -12.54 15.11
N ARG A 206 -10.21 -12.89 15.68
CA ARG A 206 -11.10 -13.90 15.11
C ARG A 206 -11.48 -13.66 13.65
N TRP A 207 -11.56 -12.40 13.24
CA TRP A 207 -11.88 -11.96 11.88
C TRP A 207 -10.64 -11.64 11.05
N GLY A 208 -9.45 -11.86 11.60
CA GLY A 208 -8.19 -11.57 10.93
C GLY A 208 -8.04 -12.32 9.62
N LYS A 209 -7.33 -11.70 8.66
CA LYS A 209 -7.23 -12.16 7.28
C LYS A 209 -5.82 -12.61 6.90
N TRP A 210 -4.99 -12.96 7.88
CA TRP A 210 -3.59 -13.30 7.61
C TRP A 210 -3.43 -14.31 6.48
N ASP A 211 -4.12 -15.44 6.54
CA ASP A 211 -3.94 -16.55 5.60
C ASP A 211 -4.28 -16.15 4.16
N SER A 212 -5.34 -15.36 3.96
CA SER A 212 -5.78 -14.93 2.63
C SER A 212 -5.03 -13.72 2.11
N HIS A 213 -4.73 -12.73 2.98
CA HIS A 213 -4.12 -11.49 2.55
C HIS A 213 -2.60 -11.61 2.38
N SER A 214 -1.93 -12.49 3.12
CA SER A 214 -0.49 -12.77 2.95
C SER A 214 -0.16 -13.71 1.79
N ALA A 215 -1.15 -14.26 1.11
CA ALA A 215 -0.98 -15.31 0.08
C ALA A 215 -0.19 -14.87 -1.17
N TYR A 216 -0.02 -13.57 -1.38
CA TYR A 216 0.57 -13.01 -2.62
C TYR A 216 2.03 -12.55 -2.49
N GLY A 217 2.70 -12.91 -1.40
CA GLY A 217 4.11 -12.59 -1.19
C GLY A 217 4.53 -12.44 0.26
N GLY A 218 3.56 -12.38 1.17
CA GLY A 218 3.76 -12.24 2.60
C GLY A 218 2.80 -11.23 3.21
N GLY A 219 2.92 -11.03 4.51
CA GLY A 219 2.17 -10.05 5.27
C GLY A 219 3.09 -9.28 6.21
N PHE A 220 2.68 -8.09 6.53
CA PHE A 220 3.25 -7.27 7.58
C PHE A 220 2.15 -7.01 8.62
N GLU A 221 2.49 -7.02 9.88
CA GLU A 221 1.56 -6.65 10.95
C GLU A 221 2.20 -5.60 11.83
N GLU A 222 1.61 -4.42 11.84
CA GLU A 222 1.98 -3.31 12.70
C GLU A 222 1.06 -3.31 13.92
N VAL A 223 1.46 -4.04 14.96
CA VAL A 223 0.71 -4.09 16.22
C VAL A 223 1.63 -3.75 17.36
N TRP A 224 1.19 -2.77 18.10
CA TRP A 224 1.88 -2.28 19.30
C TRP A 224 1.11 -2.64 20.58
#